data_dad42c083031a07127e49d7de969aa18
#
_entry.id   dad42c083031a07127e49d7de969aa18
#
_cell.length_a   1.000
_cell.length_b   1.000
_cell.length_c   1.000
_cell.angle_alpha   90.00
_cell.angle_beta   90.00
_cell.angle_gamma   90.00
#
_symmetry.space_group_name_H-M   'P 1'
#
loop_
_entity.id
_entity.type
_entity.pdbx_description
1 polymer ?
#
loop_
_entity_poly.entity_id
_entity_poly.type
_entity_poly.pdbx_seq_one_letter_code
_entity_poly.pdbx_strand_id
1 'polypeptide(L)'
;GLLRAISKNYNKKYLPPIKFVNLLNKDSDLSPTKNAAIILTCIKEMKLSIYCNLIYNYRLKHFSYWFHQLHGESLGKSSNALTPTTSICPKDHHSMMQLYLGGPKNKFFNIFSPADNNVYDNFSDEGFYNIENFTPNELLKVQYQSVVSVFTEKEIPHRKIEISDHQNPLNIIELFSYFILETILLGKMMNINPYGQPEVQLLKDKVFKN
;
A
#
# COMPACT_ATOMS: atom_id res chain seq x y z
N GLY A 1 -5.63 -19.23 -6.78
CA GLY A 1 -4.47 -18.91 -6.05
C GLY A 1 -4.76 -18.45 -4.64
N LEU A 2 -4.36 -17.25 -4.27
CA LEU A 2 -4.39 -16.71 -2.89
C LEU A 2 -5.79 -16.70 -2.27
N LEU A 3 -6.79 -16.20 -2.99
CA LEU A 3 -8.18 -16.18 -2.52
C LEU A 3 -8.73 -17.58 -2.23
N ARG A 4 -8.31 -18.59 -3.00
CA ARG A 4 -8.71 -19.99 -2.80
C ARG A 4 -7.99 -20.64 -1.61
N ALA A 5 -6.74 -20.21 -1.32
CA ALA A 5 -5.99 -20.64 -0.15
C ALA A 5 -6.57 -20.04 1.15
N ILE A 6 -6.93 -18.75 1.12
CA ILE A 6 -7.57 -18.07 2.23
C ILE A 6 -8.94 -18.68 2.51
N SER A 7 -9.76 -18.95 1.46
CA SER A 7 -11.10 -19.53 1.61
C SER A 7 -11.12 -20.98 2.13
N LYS A 8 -10.03 -21.73 1.98
CA LYS A 8 -9.91 -23.09 2.53
C LYS A 8 -9.72 -23.13 4.05
N ASN A 9 -9.09 -22.09 4.61
CA ASN A 9 -8.78 -22.01 6.04
C ASN A 9 -9.84 -21.28 6.87
N TYR A 10 -10.79 -20.59 6.22
CA TYR A 10 -11.92 -19.96 6.89
C TYR A 10 -13.21 -20.76 6.64
N ASN A 11 -13.96 -21.00 7.69
CA ASN A 11 -15.28 -21.62 7.59
C ASN A 11 -16.13 -20.80 6.61
N LYS A 12 -16.68 -21.44 5.57
CA LYS A 12 -17.50 -20.82 4.50
C LYS A 12 -18.61 -19.88 5.00
N LYS A 13 -18.93 -19.94 6.29
CA LYS A 13 -19.94 -19.13 6.95
C LYS A 13 -19.55 -17.65 7.11
N TYR A 14 -18.26 -17.31 6.96
CA TYR A 14 -17.72 -15.96 7.22
C TYR A 14 -17.18 -15.25 5.98
N LEU A 15 -17.24 -15.87 4.82
CA LEU A 15 -16.89 -15.20 3.56
C LEU A 15 -18.21 -14.82 2.86
N PRO A 16 -18.71 -13.58 3.05
CA PRO A 16 -19.71 -13.05 2.13
C PRO A 16 -19.10 -13.06 0.74
N PRO A 17 -19.89 -13.27 -0.32
CA PRO A 17 -19.37 -13.10 -1.67
C PRO A 17 -18.79 -11.69 -1.75
N ILE A 18 -17.50 -11.60 -2.06
CA ILE A 18 -16.87 -10.30 -2.36
C ILE A 18 -17.72 -9.71 -3.47
N LYS A 19 -18.48 -8.67 -3.17
CA LYS A 19 -19.27 -7.98 -4.17
C LYS A 19 -18.30 -7.12 -4.96
N PHE A 20 -17.54 -7.72 -5.86
CA PHE A 20 -16.66 -7.02 -6.82
C PHE A 20 -17.38 -5.89 -7.55
N VAL A 21 -18.70 -5.98 -7.67
CA VAL A 21 -19.56 -4.94 -8.25
C VAL A 21 -19.44 -3.62 -7.50
N ASN A 22 -19.27 -3.62 -6.18
CA ASN A 22 -19.13 -2.39 -5.40
C ASN A 22 -17.74 -1.77 -5.52
N LEU A 23 -16.68 -2.58 -5.66
CA LEU A 23 -15.30 -2.11 -5.89
C LEU A 23 -15.12 -1.50 -7.29
N LEU A 24 -15.96 -1.89 -8.24
CA LEU A 24 -15.95 -1.35 -9.60
C LEU A 24 -16.95 -0.20 -9.79
N ASN A 25 -17.65 0.21 -8.74
CA ASN A 25 -18.60 1.31 -8.83
C ASN A 25 -17.85 2.60 -9.18
N LYS A 26 -18.16 3.14 -10.37
CA LYS A 26 -17.46 4.30 -10.95
C LYS A 26 -17.56 5.58 -10.11
N ASP A 27 -18.57 5.66 -9.26
CA ASP A 27 -18.89 6.86 -8.46
C ASP A 27 -18.21 6.85 -7.07
N SER A 28 -17.53 5.76 -6.72
CA SER A 28 -16.78 5.68 -5.47
C SER A 28 -15.38 6.28 -5.63
N ASP A 29 -14.98 7.17 -4.73
CA ASP A 29 -13.60 7.70 -4.67
C ASP A 29 -12.55 6.61 -4.43
N LEU A 30 -12.98 5.45 -3.97
CA LEU A 30 -12.18 4.26 -3.72
C LEU A 30 -12.14 3.27 -4.90
N SER A 31 -12.71 3.60 -6.07
CA SER A 31 -12.71 2.68 -7.22
C SER A 31 -11.28 2.34 -7.68
N PRO A 32 -10.90 1.05 -7.78
CA PRO A 32 -9.60 0.64 -8.31
C PRO A 32 -9.34 1.20 -9.72
N THR A 33 -10.39 1.32 -10.54
CA THR A 33 -10.31 1.88 -11.90
C THR A 33 -9.92 3.34 -11.89
N LYS A 34 -10.58 4.15 -11.04
CA LYS A 34 -10.29 5.58 -10.89
C LYS A 34 -8.86 5.81 -10.38
N ASN A 35 -8.45 5.04 -9.38
CA ASN A 35 -7.11 5.15 -8.81
C ASN A 35 -6.03 4.69 -9.79
N ALA A 36 -6.24 3.61 -10.54
CA ALA A 36 -5.32 3.19 -11.61
C ALA A 36 -5.17 4.28 -12.68
N ALA A 37 -6.26 4.95 -13.08
CA ALA A 37 -6.21 6.06 -14.03
C ALA A 37 -5.46 7.27 -13.48
N ILE A 38 -5.66 7.63 -12.20
CA ILE A 38 -4.92 8.71 -11.52
C ILE A 38 -3.42 8.39 -11.49
N ILE A 39 -3.04 7.17 -11.07
CA ILE A 39 -1.64 6.75 -11.03
C ILE A 39 -1.02 6.81 -12.40
N LEU A 40 -1.71 6.34 -13.46
CA LEU A 40 -1.21 6.42 -14.82
C LEU A 40 -1.00 7.87 -15.29
N THR A 41 -1.93 8.77 -14.95
CA THR A 41 -1.80 10.19 -15.24
C THR A 41 -0.56 10.76 -14.53
N CYS A 42 -0.38 10.48 -13.26
CA CYS A 42 0.80 10.90 -12.51
C CYS A 42 2.11 10.34 -13.11
N ILE A 43 2.13 9.08 -13.56
CA ILE A 43 3.29 8.50 -14.26
C ILE A 43 3.64 9.34 -15.50
N LYS A 44 2.65 9.68 -16.31
CA LYS A 44 2.86 10.39 -17.58
C LYS A 44 3.23 11.86 -17.38
N GLU A 45 2.46 12.57 -16.57
CA GLU A 45 2.58 14.03 -16.42
C GLU A 45 3.72 14.40 -15.46
N MET A 46 3.91 13.64 -14.38
CA MET A 46 4.89 13.94 -13.33
C MET A 46 6.15 13.06 -13.41
N LYS A 47 6.23 12.15 -14.39
CA LYS A 47 7.37 11.22 -14.58
C LYS A 47 7.66 10.42 -13.30
N LEU A 48 6.62 9.95 -12.64
CA LEU A 48 6.78 9.13 -11.45
C LEU A 48 7.50 7.83 -11.79
N SER A 49 8.36 7.38 -10.88
CA SER A 49 9.14 6.14 -11.00
C SER A 49 9.10 5.28 -9.73
N ILE A 50 8.52 5.80 -8.66
CA ILE A 50 8.47 5.12 -7.36
C ILE A 50 7.03 5.11 -6.83
N TYR A 51 6.61 3.95 -6.32
CA TYR A 51 5.33 3.74 -5.66
C TYR A 51 5.58 3.35 -4.20
N CYS A 52 5.42 4.30 -3.29
CA CYS A 52 5.83 4.17 -1.91
C CYS A 52 4.63 3.94 -0.97
N ASN A 53 4.71 2.92 -0.13
CA ASN A 53 3.77 2.70 0.97
C ASN A 53 4.34 3.26 2.27
N LEU A 54 3.66 4.24 2.88
CA LEU A 54 3.93 4.69 4.25
C LEU A 54 2.97 3.98 5.19
N ILE A 55 3.48 3.09 6.02
CA ILE A 55 2.65 2.21 6.85
C ILE A 55 2.73 2.63 8.31
N TYR A 56 1.65 3.24 8.83
CA TYR A 56 1.50 3.58 10.25
C TYR A 56 0.86 2.45 11.07
N ASN A 57 0.22 1.49 10.41
CA ASN A 57 -0.29 0.29 11.04
C ASN A 57 0.71 -0.85 10.89
N TYR A 58 1.52 -1.12 11.90
CA TYR A 58 2.58 -2.14 11.87
C TYR A 58 2.08 -3.55 11.50
N ARG A 59 0.82 -3.87 11.77
CA ARG A 59 0.20 -5.15 11.39
C ARG A 59 0.15 -5.36 9.87
N LEU A 60 0.18 -4.27 9.10
CA LEU A 60 0.25 -4.30 7.64
C LEU A 60 1.68 -4.42 7.08
N LYS A 61 2.69 -4.59 7.92
CA LYS A 61 4.08 -4.73 7.47
C LYS A 61 4.23 -5.82 6.40
N HIS A 62 3.61 -6.97 6.59
CA HIS A 62 3.70 -8.08 5.64
C HIS A 62 2.87 -7.86 4.37
N PHE A 63 1.84 -7.01 4.42
CA PHE A 63 1.15 -6.55 3.23
C PHE A 63 2.12 -5.85 2.26
N SER A 64 3.07 -5.07 2.76
CA SER A 64 4.03 -4.37 1.91
C SER A 64 4.92 -5.30 1.10
N TYR A 65 5.38 -6.40 1.67
CA TYR A 65 6.18 -7.41 0.95
C TYR A 65 5.35 -8.08 -0.17
N TRP A 66 4.11 -8.42 0.14
CA TRP A 66 3.19 -8.94 -0.86
C TRP A 66 2.90 -7.91 -1.96
N PHE A 67 2.71 -6.64 -1.60
CA PHE A 67 2.51 -5.57 -2.59
C PHE A 67 3.72 -5.40 -3.50
N HIS A 68 4.95 -5.47 -2.96
CA HIS A 68 6.16 -5.43 -3.76
C HIS A 68 6.19 -6.55 -4.80
N GLN A 69 5.84 -7.76 -4.38
CA GLN A 69 5.75 -8.91 -5.29
C GLN A 69 4.66 -8.70 -6.34
N LEU A 70 3.43 -8.37 -5.90
CA LEU A 70 2.31 -8.14 -6.82
C LEU A 70 2.67 -7.10 -7.88
N HIS A 71 3.13 -5.93 -7.45
CA HIS A 71 3.39 -4.81 -8.35
C HIS A 71 4.63 -5.05 -9.23
N GLY A 72 5.73 -5.51 -8.64
CA GLY A 72 6.97 -5.79 -9.34
C GLY A 72 6.81 -6.87 -10.40
N GLU A 73 6.20 -8.02 -10.06
CA GLU A 73 6.00 -9.11 -11.00
C GLU A 73 4.97 -8.80 -12.09
N SER A 74 3.91 -8.05 -11.75
CA SER A 74 2.85 -7.75 -12.71
C SER A 74 3.23 -6.63 -13.67
N LEU A 75 3.86 -5.57 -13.20
CA LEU A 75 4.09 -4.33 -13.96
C LEU A 75 5.55 -4.06 -14.30
N GLY A 76 6.52 -4.73 -13.66
CA GLY A 76 7.95 -4.56 -13.85
C GLY A 76 8.49 -5.02 -15.22
N LYS A 77 7.66 -5.00 -16.25
CA LYS A 77 7.93 -5.43 -17.63
C LYS A 77 8.07 -4.26 -18.60
N SER A 78 8.11 -3.04 -18.06
CA SER A 78 8.19 -1.79 -18.84
C SER A 78 9.14 -0.83 -18.16
N SER A 79 9.85 -0.03 -18.95
CA SER A 79 10.70 1.06 -18.47
C SER A 79 9.94 2.15 -17.68
N ASN A 80 8.62 2.20 -17.85
CA ASN A 80 7.73 3.14 -17.14
C ASN A 80 7.09 2.51 -15.89
N ALA A 81 7.52 1.30 -15.49
CA ALA A 81 7.04 0.67 -14.27
C ALA A 81 7.49 1.45 -13.03
N LEU A 82 6.58 1.55 -12.05
CA LEU A 82 6.95 2.14 -10.76
C LEU A 82 7.68 1.11 -9.91
N THR A 83 8.77 1.52 -9.28
CA THR A 83 9.47 0.70 -8.28
C THR A 83 8.71 0.74 -6.97
N PRO A 84 8.16 -0.38 -6.49
CA PRO A 84 7.46 -0.40 -5.22
C PRO A 84 8.46 -0.31 -4.05
N THR A 85 8.19 0.60 -3.11
CA THR A 85 8.98 0.78 -1.89
C THR A 85 8.07 0.87 -0.67
N THR A 86 8.62 0.73 0.53
CA THR A 86 7.87 0.84 1.78
C THR A 86 8.69 1.51 2.86
N SER A 87 8.03 2.37 3.63
CA SER A 87 8.53 2.89 4.90
C SER A 87 7.59 2.51 6.03
N ILE A 88 8.14 2.00 7.10
CA ILE A 88 7.41 1.68 8.33
C ILE A 88 7.46 2.90 9.24
N CYS A 89 6.33 3.54 9.41
CA CYS A 89 6.19 4.78 10.16
C CYS A 89 5.73 4.50 11.61
N PRO A 90 6.19 5.31 12.57
CA PRO A 90 6.96 6.55 12.43
C PRO A 90 8.49 6.36 12.34
N LYS A 91 9.01 5.14 12.52
CA LYS A 91 10.45 4.86 12.53
C LYS A 91 11.17 5.49 11.33
N ASP A 92 10.62 5.29 10.13
CA ASP A 92 11.25 5.75 8.89
C ASP A 92 11.01 7.25 8.59
N HIS A 93 10.31 7.99 9.47
CA HIS A 93 10.32 9.46 9.42
C HIS A 93 11.74 9.98 9.57
N HIS A 94 12.48 9.41 10.52
CA HIS A 94 13.83 9.85 10.80
C HIS A 94 14.79 9.62 9.63
N SER A 95 14.65 8.50 8.93
CA SER A 95 15.57 8.10 7.86
C SER A 95 15.16 8.60 6.47
N MET A 96 13.86 8.73 6.17
CA MET A 96 13.36 8.89 4.80
C MET A 96 12.60 10.19 4.54
N MET A 97 12.06 10.84 5.57
CA MET A 97 11.15 11.98 5.37
C MET A 97 11.83 13.17 4.71
N GLN A 98 13.11 13.42 5.01
CA GLN A 98 13.89 14.47 4.33
C GLN A 98 13.93 14.23 2.81
N LEU A 99 14.14 12.98 2.38
CA LEU A 99 14.15 12.61 0.95
C LEU A 99 12.76 12.75 0.33
N TYR A 100 11.72 12.41 1.05
CA TYR A 100 10.33 12.48 0.55
C TYR A 100 9.86 13.91 0.37
N LEU A 101 10.19 14.79 1.31
CA LEU A 101 9.78 16.19 1.29
C LEU A 101 10.67 17.09 0.43
N GLY A 102 11.96 16.86 0.44
CA GLY A 102 12.96 17.73 -0.23
C GLY A 102 13.61 17.15 -1.47
N GLY A 103 13.52 15.84 -1.68
CA GLY A 103 14.15 15.14 -2.80
C GLY A 103 13.33 15.17 -4.11
N PRO A 104 13.69 14.29 -5.08
CA PRO A 104 13.00 14.21 -6.36
C PRO A 104 11.49 13.97 -6.24
N LYS A 105 10.68 14.73 -6.97
CA LYS A 105 9.23 14.66 -7.00
C LYS A 105 8.71 13.54 -7.92
N ASN A 106 9.33 12.37 -7.85
CA ASN A 106 9.07 11.22 -8.72
C ASN A 106 8.36 10.07 -8.01
N LYS A 107 7.66 10.35 -6.92
CA LYS A 107 7.02 9.34 -6.06
C LYS A 107 5.53 9.56 -5.94
N PHE A 108 4.78 8.46 -5.93
CA PHE A 108 3.38 8.40 -5.48
C PHE A 108 3.33 7.67 -4.14
N PHE A 109 2.56 8.16 -3.20
CA PHE A 109 2.48 7.58 -1.87
C PHE A 109 1.09 7.02 -1.53
N ASN A 110 1.06 5.80 -1.02
CA ASN A 110 -0.05 5.28 -0.23
C ASN A 110 0.26 5.50 1.24
N ILE A 111 -0.57 6.23 1.94
CA ILE A 111 -0.40 6.50 3.37
C ILE A 111 -1.45 5.71 4.12
N PHE A 112 -1.02 4.61 4.74
CA PHE A 112 -1.88 3.71 5.53
C PHE A 112 -2.05 4.28 6.93
N SER A 113 -3.31 4.51 7.34
CA SER A 113 -3.64 5.06 8.64
C SER A 113 -3.17 4.14 9.79
N PRO A 114 -2.95 4.70 10.99
CA PRO A 114 -2.85 3.90 12.20
C PRO A 114 -4.08 3.02 12.43
N ALA A 115 -3.93 1.97 13.21
CA ALA A 115 -5.06 1.18 13.66
C ALA A 115 -5.96 2.00 14.61
N ASP A 116 -7.28 1.81 14.51
CA ASP A 116 -8.22 2.51 15.40
C ASP A 116 -8.22 1.96 16.83
N ASN A 117 -7.75 0.73 17.03
CA ASN A 117 -7.74 0.06 18.33
C ASN A 117 -6.43 0.31 19.09
N ASN A 118 -6.56 0.48 20.40
CA ASN A 118 -5.52 0.77 21.39
C ASN A 118 -4.48 -0.37 21.53
N VAL A 119 -3.75 -0.67 20.48
CA VAL A 119 -2.73 -1.74 20.47
C VAL A 119 -1.51 -1.37 21.30
N TYR A 120 -1.29 -0.08 21.52
CA TYR A 120 -0.13 0.46 22.24
C TYR A 120 -0.44 0.96 23.65
N ASP A 121 -1.69 0.91 24.10
CA ASP A 121 -2.08 1.44 25.42
C ASP A 121 -1.62 0.57 26.60
N ASN A 122 -0.98 -0.58 26.34
CA ASN A 122 -0.48 -1.50 27.36
C ASN A 122 1.03 -1.35 27.66
N PHE A 123 1.69 -0.33 27.12
CA PHE A 123 3.05 -0.04 27.52
C PHE A 123 3.03 0.81 28.79
N SER A 124 3.46 0.22 29.92
CA SER A 124 3.70 0.95 31.16
C SER A 124 4.79 2.00 30.95
N ASP A 125 4.49 3.23 31.32
CA ASP A 125 5.29 4.46 31.12
C ASP A 125 6.57 4.57 31.96
N GLU A 126 7.22 3.48 32.35
CA GLU A 126 8.47 3.58 33.07
C GLU A 126 9.65 3.84 32.11
N GLY A 127 9.85 5.11 31.75
CA GLY A 127 11.12 5.56 31.16
C GLY A 127 11.10 6.29 29.82
N PHE A 128 9.97 6.62 29.25
CA PHE A 128 9.90 7.44 28.04
C PHE A 128 9.54 8.90 28.36
N TYR A 129 10.26 9.82 27.69
CA TYR A 129 10.10 11.26 27.78
C TYR A 129 8.64 11.67 27.96
N ASN A 130 8.37 12.48 28.97
CA ASN A 130 7.10 13.18 29.23
C ASN A 130 6.72 14.02 28.00
N ILE A 131 6.14 13.38 26.98
CA ILE A 131 5.28 14.10 26.04
C ILE A 131 3.96 14.21 26.80
N GLU A 132 3.95 15.18 27.70
CA GLU A 132 2.83 15.45 28.58
C GLU A 132 1.57 15.46 27.72
N ASN A 133 0.62 14.58 28.05
CA ASN A 133 -0.73 14.46 27.53
C ASN A 133 -1.01 13.66 26.24
N PHE A 134 -0.09 12.86 25.70
CA PHE A 134 -0.40 11.98 24.58
C PHE A 134 -0.12 10.51 24.89
N THR A 135 -1.11 9.66 24.64
CA THR A 135 -0.85 8.21 24.54
C THR A 135 -0.03 7.89 23.28
N PRO A 136 0.69 6.77 23.21
CA PRO A 136 1.43 6.37 22.02
C PRO A 136 0.55 6.32 20.75
N ASN A 137 -0.71 5.90 20.87
CA ASN A 137 -1.67 5.90 19.76
C ASN A 137 -2.05 7.30 19.30
N GLU A 138 -2.28 8.23 20.22
CA GLU A 138 -2.58 9.63 19.88
C GLU A 138 -1.39 10.28 19.20
N LEU A 139 -0.18 10.06 19.71
CA LEU A 139 1.04 10.55 19.07
C LEU A 139 1.19 10.01 17.65
N LEU A 140 0.94 8.71 17.45
CA LEU A 140 1.00 8.08 16.13
C LEU A 140 -0.03 8.68 15.17
N LYS A 141 -1.25 8.96 15.65
CA LYS A 141 -2.30 9.62 14.87
C LYS A 141 -1.91 11.05 14.49
N VAL A 142 -1.36 11.81 15.43
CA VAL A 142 -0.87 13.18 15.16
C VAL A 142 0.24 13.18 14.13
N GLN A 143 1.21 12.26 14.24
CA GLN A 143 2.30 12.13 13.25
C GLN A 143 1.78 11.76 11.86
N TYR A 144 0.81 10.84 11.76
CA TYR A 144 0.14 10.50 10.51
C TYR A 144 -0.55 11.72 9.89
N GLN A 145 -1.36 12.44 10.68
CA GLN A 145 -2.08 13.64 10.22
C GLN A 145 -1.12 14.75 9.77
N SER A 146 -0.02 14.96 10.49
CA SER A 146 1.01 15.94 10.14
C SER A 146 1.66 15.63 8.79
N VAL A 147 1.97 14.35 8.53
CA VAL A 147 2.53 13.94 7.23
C VAL A 147 1.53 14.16 6.10
N VAL A 148 0.26 13.79 6.30
CA VAL A 148 -0.80 14.02 5.30
C VAL A 148 -0.94 15.52 5.01
N SER A 149 -0.96 16.38 6.05
CA SER A 149 -1.04 17.84 5.88
C SER A 149 0.13 18.39 5.07
N VAL A 150 1.36 18.05 5.46
CA VAL A 150 2.57 18.53 4.76
C VAL A 150 2.64 18.01 3.32
N PHE A 151 2.21 16.77 3.06
CA PHE A 151 2.17 16.23 1.69
C PHE A 151 1.15 16.98 0.84
N THR A 152 -0.01 17.33 1.42
CA THR A 152 -1.03 18.14 0.75
C THR A 152 -0.52 19.55 0.46
N GLU A 153 0.06 20.22 1.44
CA GLU A 153 0.62 21.57 1.30
C GLU A 153 1.75 21.64 0.24
N LYS A 154 2.56 20.58 0.14
CA LYS A 154 3.66 20.48 -0.82
C LYS A 154 3.26 19.87 -2.17
N GLU A 155 1.97 19.60 -2.37
CA GLU A 155 1.42 18.98 -3.59
C GLU A 155 2.12 17.67 -3.96
N ILE A 156 2.54 16.89 -2.94
CA ILE A 156 3.15 15.57 -3.16
C ILE A 156 2.04 14.58 -3.48
N PRO A 157 2.12 13.84 -4.62
CA PRO A 157 1.07 12.88 -5.00
C PRO A 157 0.91 11.78 -3.96
N HIS A 158 -0.25 11.73 -3.32
CA HIS A 158 -0.55 10.72 -2.30
C HIS A 158 -2.03 10.39 -2.24
N ARG A 159 -2.34 9.27 -1.60
CA ARG A 159 -3.69 8.95 -1.14
C ARG A 159 -3.64 8.33 0.25
N LYS A 160 -4.72 8.49 0.99
CA LYS A 160 -4.93 7.85 2.29
C LYS A 160 -5.57 6.48 2.09
N ILE A 161 -5.10 5.50 2.84
CA ILE A 161 -5.70 4.16 2.96
C ILE A 161 -6.12 3.97 4.41
N GLU A 162 -7.41 3.97 4.65
CA GLU A 162 -7.99 3.82 5.98
C GLU A 162 -8.68 2.46 6.08
N ILE A 163 -8.37 1.72 7.13
CA ILE A 163 -8.95 0.41 7.38
C ILE A 163 -9.65 0.48 8.74
N SER A 164 -10.96 0.52 8.73
CA SER A 164 -11.80 0.73 9.92
C SER A 164 -11.63 -0.35 10.99
N ASP A 165 -11.43 -1.61 10.58
CA ASP A 165 -11.16 -2.72 11.46
C ASP A 165 -10.21 -3.71 10.78
N HIS A 166 -8.92 -3.60 11.12
CA HIS A 166 -7.87 -4.47 10.59
C HIS A 166 -7.85 -5.86 11.23
N GLN A 167 -8.64 -6.11 12.28
CA GLN A 167 -8.82 -7.45 12.87
C GLN A 167 -9.90 -8.24 12.13
N ASN A 168 -10.77 -7.56 11.40
CA ASN A 168 -11.75 -8.21 10.57
C ASN A 168 -11.09 -8.77 9.29
N PRO A 169 -11.06 -10.10 9.11
CA PRO A 169 -10.45 -10.70 7.92
C PRO A 169 -11.04 -10.21 6.61
N LEU A 170 -12.31 -9.77 6.60
CA LEU A 170 -12.97 -9.27 5.40
C LEU A 170 -12.34 -7.97 4.91
N ASN A 171 -12.01 -7.06 5.82
CA ASN A 171 -11.37 -5.79 5.46
C ASN A 171 -9.96 -6.02 4.88
N ILE A 172 -9.25 -7.01 5.40
CA ILE A 172 -7.94 -7.42 4.87
C ILE A 172 -8.09 -8.06 3.48
N ILE A 173 -9.08 -8.94 3.29
CA ILE A 173 -9.36 -9.55 1.99
C ILE A 173 -9.75 -8.47 0.97
N GLU A 174 -10.55 -7.49 1.38
CA GLU A 174 -10.94 -6.36 0.53
C GLU A 174 -9.72 -5.54 0.12
N LEU A 175 -8.83 -5.22 1.05
CA LEU A 175 -7.58 -4.53 0.77
C LEU A 175 -6.74 -5.26 -0.29
N PHE A 176 -6.51 -6.56 -0.12
CA PHE A 176 -5.76 -7.37 -1.09
C PHE A 176 -6.46 -7.40 -2.46
N SER A 177 -7.78 -7.59 -2.47
CA SER A 177 -8.58 -7.63 -3.71
C SER A 177 -8.52 -6.29 -4.44
N TYR A 178 -8.59 -5.19 -3.70
CA TYR A 178 -8.47 -3.84 -4.23
C TYR A 178 -7.14 -3.64 -4.99
N PHE A 179 -6.02 -3.97 -4.36
CA PHE A 179 -4.71 -3.78 -4.98
C PHE A 179 -4.43 -4.75 -6.14
N ILE A 180 -4.99 -5.97 -6.10
CA ILE A 180 -4.96 -6.89 -7.26
C ILE A 180 -5.68 -6.26 -8.45
N LEU A 181 -6.90 -5.76 -8.25
CA LEU A 181 -7.69 -5.14 -9.32
C LEU A 181 -7.02 -3.88 -9.85
N GLU A 182 -6.55 -3.00 -8.98
CA GLU A 182 -5.83 -1.80 -9.37
C GLU A 182 -4.59 -2.12 -10.21
N THR A 183 -3.79 -3.11 -9.79
CA THR A 183 -2.59 -3.53 -10.51
C THR A 183 -2.91 -4.09 -11.90
N ILE A 184 -3.95 -4.93 -12.00
CA ILE A 184 -4.40 -5.48 -13.29
C ILE A 184 -4.88 -4.36 -14.22
N LEU A 185 -5.69 -3.44 -13.70
CA LEU A 185 -6.24 -2.32 -14.47
C LEU A 185 -5.13 -1.36 -14.92
N LEU A 186 -4.21 -1.03 -14.02
CA LEU A 186 -3.06 -0.19 -14.35
C LEU A 186 -2.20 -0.85 -15.44
N GLY A 187 -1.91 -2.14 -15.33
CA GLY A 187 -1.18 -2.90 -16.34
C GLY A 187 -1.86 -2.83 -17.72
N LYS A 188 -3.18 -3.04 -17.76
CA LYS A 188 -3.95 -2.92 -19.00
C LYS A 188 -3.90 -1.50 -19.60
N MET A 189 -4.04 -0.47 -18.75
CA MET A 189 -3.95 0.93 -19.18
C MET A 189 -2.55 1.32 -19.67
N MET A 190 -1.50 0.65 -19.15
CA MET A 190 -0.12 0.81 -19.60
C MET A 190 0.23 -0.08 -20.81
N ASN A 191 -0.72 -0.87 -21.32
CA ASN A 191 -0.51 -1.87 -22.36
C ASN A 191 0.52 -2.94 -21.96
N ILE A 192 0.55 -3.33 -20.68
CA ILE A 192 1.38 -4.38 -20.12
C ILE A 192 0.51 -5.60 -19.82
N ASN A 193 0.95 -6.79 -20.19
CA ASN A 193 0.33 -8.03 -19.71
C ASN A 193 0.71 -8.23 -18.23
N PRO A 194 -0.23 -8.12 -17.27
CA PRO A 194 0.08 -8.25 -15.84
C PRO A 194 0.37 -9.70 -15.42
N TYR A 195 0.21 -10.64 -16.32
CA TYR A 195 0.41 -12.07 -16.04
C TYR A 195 1.75 -12.57 -16.59
N GLY A 196 2.31 -13.62 -15.95
CA GLY A 196 3.60 -14.20 -16.32
C GLY A 196 4.80 -13.35 -15.84
N GLN A 197 5.98 -13.94 -15.91
CA GLN A 197 7.25 -13.41 -15.38
C GLN A 197 8.41 -13.79 -16.30
N PRO A 198 8.50 -13.22 -17.52
CA PRO A 198 9.50 -13.66 -18.52
C PRO A 198 10.94 -13.49 -18.01
N GLU A 199 11.27 -12.38 -17.35
CA GLU A 199 12.63 -12.13 -16.87
C GLU A 199 13.03 -13.07 -15.72
N VAL A 200 12.09 -13.41 -14.84
CA VAL A 200 12.34 -14.41 -13.78
C VAL A 200 12.54 -15.81 -14.37
N GLN A 201 11.87 -16.13 -15.47
CA GLN A 201 12.08 -17.40 -16.16
C GLN A 201 13.50 -17.53 -16.71
N LEU A 202 14.07 -16.45 -17.25
CA LEU A 202 15.47 -16.45 -17.71
C LEU A 202 16.47 -16.80 -16.59
N LEU A 203 16.21 -16.29 -15.37
CA LEU A 203 17.02 -16.65 -14.20
C LEU A 203 16.91 -18.13 -13.86
N LYS A 204 15.69 -18.67 -13.83
CA LYS A 204 15.43 -20.10 -13.56
C LYS A 204 16.12 -20.98 -14.59
N ASP A 205 16.02 -20.64 -15.86
CA ASP A 205 16.65 -21.41 -16.96
C ASP A 205 18.17 -21.44 -16.85
N LYS A 206 18.79 -20.38 -16.32
CA LYS A 206 20.25 -20.35 -16.05
C LYS A 206 20.65 -21.20 -14.85
N VAL A 207 19.83 -21.18 -13.77
CA VAL A 207 20.11 -22.03 -12.59
C VAL A 207 20.06 -23.52 -12.93
N PHE A 208 19.13 -23.94 -13.79
CA PHE A 208 18.99 -25.37 -14.17
C PHE A 208 19.92 -25.79 -15.29
N LYS A 209 20.67 -24.89 -15.92
CA LYS A 209 21.68 -25.22 -16.96
C LYS A 209 23.11 -25.34 -16.41
N ASN A 210 23.34 -25.00 -15.15
CA ASN A 210 24.56 -25.18 -14.39
C ASN A 210 24.45 -26.36 -13.43
#